data_99d58689f83cc5f2d9bca2e6953f46ed
#
_entry.id   99d58689f83cc5f2d9bca2e6953f46ed
#
_cell.length_a   1.000
_cell.length_b   1.000
_cell.length_c   1.000
_cell.angle_alpha   90.00
_cell.angle_beta   90.00
_cell.angle_gamma   90.00
#
_symmetry.space_group_name_H-M   'P 1'
#
loop_
_entity.id
_entity.type
_entity.pdbx_description
1 polymer ?
#
loop_
_entity_poly.entity_id
_entity_poly.type
_entity_poly.pdbx_seq_one_letter_code
_entity_poly.pdbx_strand_id
1 'polypeptide(L)'
;MNGVFRVSVAQVRRFSDYFDGIDWLRRSTKGLLMDLMVLPENWVGVRVLSRGEFEEYVGLLRDLAGELGALIIGGSAYVNLDGRVVSVCPIVSGEGLINYSEKIRPSRATGERNSVSGGERLGVVDFGGWRIGCVVCVDAMYPEITRALAVNNVDIIANPSSISVDRVSLWRSLGLVRAFENSAYFVASMGTGYKYPDGREVLGGSFVASPNGDYVLTVNLGVEGLFNVTLDHYEIDYARTRRGYLDDLMSGSIRSVKVVVAKSR
;
A
#
# COMPACT_ATOMS: atom_id res chain seq x y z
N MET A 1 -3.09 25.25 5.11
CA MET A 1 -2.95 24.16 6.11
C MET A 1 -1.48 23.80 6.17
N ASN A 2 -0.87 23.62 7.35
CA ASN A 2 0.55 23.26 7.46
C ASN A 2 0.72 21.84 6.92
N GLY A 3 1.35 21.74 5.78
CA GLY A 3 1.35 20.60 4.91
C GLY A 3 2.22 19.40 5.31
N VAL A 4 2.61 19.26 6.56
CA VAL A 4 3.53 18.21 7.04
C VAL A 4 2.75 17.02 7.58
N PHE A 5 3.07 15.80 7.11
CA PHE A 5 2.39 14.55 7.47
C PHE A 5 3.41 13.46 7.81
N ARG A 6 3.32 12.90 9.00
CA ARG A 6 4.28 11.90 9.50
C ARG A 6 3.79 10.51 9.13
N VAL A 7 4.60 9.81 8.37
CA VAL A 7 4.30 8.44 7.92
C VAL A 7 5.27 7.46 8.56
N SER A 8 4.73 6.39 9.14
CA SER A 8 5.49 5.26 9.63
C SER A 8 5.32 4.08 8.67
N VAL A 9 6.42 3.60 8.11
CA VAL A 9 6.46 2.45 7.20
C VAL A 9 6.94 1.25 7.98
N ALA A 10 6.13 0.22 8.10
CA ALA A 10 6.51 -1.02 8.75
C ALA A 10 7.28 -1.93 7.78
N GLN A 11 8.45 -2.41 8.20
CA GLN A 11 9.13 -3.54 7.57
C GLN A 11 9.25 -4.63 8.62
N VAL A 12 8.35 -5.61 8.55
CA VAL A 12 8.23 -6.61 9.62
C VAL A 12 8.13 -8.02 9.05
N ARG A 13 8.52 -8.98 9.88
CA ARG A 13 8.32 -10.40 9.55
C ARG A 13 6.84 -10.72 9.42
N ARG A 14 6.54 -11.86 8.85
CA ARG A 14 5.20 -12.42 8.89
C ARG A 14 4.97 -13.09 10.24
N PHE A 15 3.95 -12.66 10.96
CA PHE A 15 3.53 -13.27 12.22
C PHE A 15 2.67 -14.52 11.95
N SER A 16 2.57 -15.41 12.95
CA SER A 16 1.72 -16.60 12.86
C SER A 16 0.24 -16.24 12.92
N ASP A 17 -0.09 -15.18 13.64
CA ASP A 17 -1.43 -14.63 13.77
C ASP A 17 -1.41 -13.11 14.03
N TYR A 18 -2.60 -12.50 14.04
CA TYR A 18 -2.72 -11.05 14.23
C TYR A 18 -2.53 -10.60 15.69
N PHE A 19 -2.72 -11.47 16.68
CA PHE A 19 -2.49 -11.10 18.09
C PHE A 19 -1.01 -10.81 18.34
N ASP A 20 -0.13 -11.73 17.94
CA ASP A 20 1.33 -11.56 18.04
C ASP A 20 1.82 -10.32 17.29
N GLY A 21 1.25 -10.09 16.10
CA GLY A 21 1.56 -8.92 15.29
C GLY A 21 1.16 -7.61 15.96
N ILE A 22 -0.05 -7.52 16.48
CA ILE A 22 -0.57 -6.34 17.18
C ILE A 22 0.23 -6.08 18.48
N ASP A 23 0.56 -7.11 19.23
CA ASP A 23 1.39 -6.99 20.43
C ASP A 23 2.79 -6.47 20.11
N TRP A 24 3.37 -6.92 18.99
CA TRP A 24 4.63 -6.38 18.51
C TRP A 24 4.49 -4.89 18.13
N LEU A 25 3.43 -4.51 17.42
CA LEU A 25 3.16 -3.10 17.07
C LEU A 25 3.03 -2.23 18.32
N ARG A 26 2.22 -2.62 19.30
CA ARG A 26 2.04 -1.87 20.56
C ARG A 26 3.35 -1.59 21.28
N ARG A 27 4.26 -2.57 21.27
CA ARG A 27 5.61 -2.37 21.86
C ARG A 27 6.47 -1.44 21.02
N SER A 28 6.40 -1.58 19.70
CA SER A 28 7.26 -0.87 18.75
C SER A 28 6.83 0.58 18.52
N THR A 29 5.57 0.93 18.77
CA THR A 29 5.02 2.27 18.57
C THR A 29 5.13 3.17 19.80
N LYS A 30 5.58 2.65 20.94
CA LYS A 30 5.70 3.44 22.18
C LYS A 30 6.55 4.70 21.99
N GLY A 31 5.95 5.86 22.23
CA GLY A 31 6.62 7.16 22.12
C GLY A 31 6.83 7.66 20.70
N LEU A 32 6.35 6.93 19.68
CA LEU A 32 6.38 7.41 18.30
C LEU A 32 5.18 8.32 18.02
N LEU A 33 5.43 9.36 17.23
CA LEU A 33 4.39 10.26 16.71
C LEU A 33 4.24 10.00 15.22
N MET A 34 3.03 9.71 14.78
CA MET A 34 2.70 9.48 13.37
C MET A 34 1.27 9.90 13.07
N ASP A 35 1.01 10.20 11.82
CA ASP A 35 -0.32 10.50 11.31
C ASP A 35 -0.86 9.34 10.46
N LEU A 36 0.07 8.55 9.86
CA LEU A 36 -0.24 7.34 9.07
C LEU A 36 0.75 6.23 9.39
N MET A 37 0.24 5.01 9.56
CA MET A 37 1.04 3.78 9.55
C MET A 37 0.65 2.90 8.35
N VAL A 38 1.65 2.36 7.64
CA VAL A 38 1.42 1.40 6.55
C VAL A 38 2.08 0.07 6.91
N LEU A 39 1.28 -1.00 6.96
CA LEU A 39 1.69 -2.37 7.27
C LEU A 39 1.85 -3.21 6.00
N PRO A 40 2.69 -4.27 5.98
CA PRO A 40 2.95 -5.05 4.78
C PRO A 40 1.81 -6.01 4.40
N GLU A 41 1.89 -6.58 3.22
CA GLU A 41 1.00 -7.64 2.74
C GLU A 41 1.15 -8.92 3.55
N ASN A 42 0.03 -9.51 3.98
CA ASN A 42 -0.05 -10.79 4.70
C ASN A 42 0.89 -10.88 5.92
N TRP A 43 1.12 -9.76 6.60
CA TRP A 43 2.01 -9.68 7.77
C TRP A 43 1.47 -10.46 8.98
N VAL A 44 0.14 -10.65 9.05
CA VAL A 44 -0.55 -11.45 10.08
C VAL A 44 -0.76 -12.92 9.67
N GLY A 45 -0.01 -13.39 8.70
CA GLY A 45 -0.09 -14.76 8.19
C GLY A 45 -0.79 -14.88 6.84
N VAL A 46 -0.79 -16.11 6.30
CA VAL A 46 -1.40 -16.45 5.00
C VAL A 46 -2.63 -17.35 5.15
N ARG A 47 -3.07 -17.62 6.37
CA ARG A 47 -4.33 -18.33 6.60
C ARG A 47 -5.51 -17.45 6.17
N VAL A 48 -6.58 -18.09 5.74
CA VAL A 48 -7.82 -17.40 5.41
C VAL A 48 -8.57 -17.10 6.70
N LEU A 49 -8.85 -15.84 6.97
CA LEU A 49 -9.65 -15.39 8.08
C LEU A 49 -11.14 -15.57 7.75
N SER A 50 -11.93 -16.01 8.71
CA SER A 50 -13.38 -15.85 8.66
C SER A 50 -13.76 -14.36 8.77
N ARG A 51 -14.99 -14.01 8.46
CA ARG A 51 -15.52 -12.65 8.65
C ARG A 51 -15.35 -12.18 10.10
N GLY A 52 -15.70 -13.02 11.09
CA GLY A 52 -15.56 -12.66 12.50
C GLY A 52 -14.12 -12.45 12.94
N GLU A 53 -13.18 -13.29 12.49
CA GLU A 53 -11.74 -13.08 12.77
C GLU A 53 -11.20 -11.81 12.11
N PHE A 54 -11.70 -11.45 10.93
CA PHE A 54 -11.33 -10.20 10.28
C PHE A 54 -11.88 -8.98 11.05
N GLU A 55 -13.12 -9.05 11.52
CA GLU A 55 -13.72 -8.02 12.37
C GLU A 55 -12.95 -7.85 13.70
N GLU A 56 -12.51 -8.95 14.31
CA GLU A 56 -11.66 -8.92 15.51
C GLU A 56 -10.30 -8.27 15.21
N TYR A 57 -9.64 -8.67 14.13
CA TYR A 57 -8.40 -8.05 13.66
C TYR A 57 -8.54 -6.55 13.44
N VAL A 58 -9.60 -6.11 12.77
CA VAL A 58 -9.94 -4.70 12.58
C VAL A 58 -10.19 -3.99 13.92
N GLY A 59 -10.84 -4.64 14.86
CA GLY A 59 -11.06 -4.14 16.22
C GLY A 59 -9.74 -3.84 16.95
N LEU A 60 -8.78 -4.74 16.86
CA LEU A 60 -7.44 -4.55 17.45
C LEU A 60 -6.66 -3.41 16.77
N LEU A 61 -6.78 -3.28 15.45
CA LEU A 61 -6.20 -2.14 14.71
C LEU A 61 -6.85 -0.82 15.09
N ARG A 62 -8.19 -0.79 15.27
CA ARG A 62 -8.92 0.38 15.76
C ARG A 62 -8.39 0.87 17.10
N ASP A 63 -8.23 -0.05 18.04
CA ASP A 63 -7.76 0.27 19.38
C ASP A 63 -6.35 0.88 19.32
N LEU A 64 -5.46 0.27 18.54
CA LEU A 64 -4.12 0.80 18.30
C LEU A 64 -4.15 2.16 17.58
N ALA A 65 -4.98 2.34 16.56
CA ALA A 65 -5.15 3.60 15.85
C ALA A 65 -5.63 4.72 16.79
N GLY A 66 -6.55 4.39 17.71
CA GLY A 66 -7.02 5.30 18.76
C GLY A 66 -5.93 5.69 19.75
N GLU A 67 -5.11 4.71 20.21
CA GLU A 67 -3.96 4.96 21.07
C GLU A 67 -2.92 5.90 20.44
N LEU A 68 -2.73 5.79 19.10
CA LEU A 68 -1.75 6.57 18.34
C LEU A 68 -2.30 7.89 17.79
N GLY A 69 -3.62 8.06 17.72
CA GLY A 69 -4.25 9.18 17.03
C GLY A 69 -3.96 9.18 15.51
N ALA A 70 -3.74 8.02 14.91
CA ALA A 70 -3.25 7.86 13.54
C ALA A 70 -4.22 7.03 12.67
N LEU A 71 -4.11 7.18 11.35
CA LEU A 71 -4.70 6.25 10.40
C LEU A 71 -3.77 5.04 10.21
N ILE A 72 -4.34 3.84 10.13
CA ILE A 72 -3.59 2.60 9.86
C ILE A 72 -4.09 1.98 8.55
N ILE A 73 -3.19 1.87 7.57
CA ILE A 73 -3.33 0.93 6.44
C ILE A 73 -2.88 -0.43 6.97
N GLY A 74 -3.84 -1.31 7.27
CA GLY A 74 -3.63 -2.51 8.08
C GLY A 74 -2.83 -3.63 7.42
N GLY A 75 -2.23 -3.36 6.26
CA GLY A 75 -1.66 -4.42 5.44
C GLY A 75 -2.78 -5.24 4.80
N SER A 76 -2.45 -6.38 4.20
CA SER A 76 -3.53 -7.23 3.70
C SER A 76 -3.63 -8.56 4.44
N ALA A 77 -4.82 -9.14 4.44
CA ALA A 77 -5.10 -10.49 4.91
C ALA A 77 -6.05 -11.19 3.92
N TYR A 78 -5.97 -12.52 3.86
CA TYR A 78 -6.96 -13.30 3.13
C TYR A 78 -8.21 -13.46 3.98
N VAL A 79 -9.36 -13.10 3.42
CA VAL A 79 -10.65 -13.10 4.12
C VAL A 79 -11.67 -13.87 3.30
N ASN A 80 -12.41 -14.75 3.97
CA ASN A 80 -13.57 -15.41 3.36
C ASN A 80 -14.80 -14.49 3.50
N LEU A 81 -15.21 -13.92 2.39
CA LEU A 81 -16.42 -13.10 2.26
C LEU A 81 -17.48 -13.92 1.51
N ASP A 82 -18.37 -14.55 2.28
CA ASP A 82 -19.52 -15.31 1.76
C ASP A 82 -19.12 -16.40 0.73
N GLY A 83 -18.07 -17.17 1.05
CA GLY A 83 -17.56 -18.26 0.21
C GLY A 83 -16.53 -17.82 -0.84
N ARG A 84 -16.26 -16.53 -0.98
CA ARG A 84 -15.21 -15.99 -1.85
C ARG A 84 -14.01 -15.53 -1.01
N VAL A 85 -12.85 -16.11 -1.23
CA VAL A 85 -11.62 -15.66 -0.59
C VAL A 85 -11.03 -14.50 -1.36
N VAL A 86 -10.83 -13.36 -0.70
CA VAL A 86 -10.20 -12.15 -1.25
C VAL A 86 -9.08 -11.66 -0.35
N SER A 87 -8.10 -10.97 -0.93
CA SER A 87 -7.07 -10.28 -0.14
C SER A 87 -7.57 -8.86 0.16
N VAL A 88 -7.83 -8.58 1.44
CA VAL A 88 -8.44 -7.33 1.92
C VAL A 88 -7.40 -6.53 2.70
N CYS A 89 -7.27 -5.26 2.37
CA CYS A 89 -6.45 -4.27 3.09
C CYS A 89 -7.37 -3.29 3.82
N PRO A 90 -7.56 -3.40 5.13
CA PRO A 90 -8.39 -2.49 5.91
C PRO A 90 -7.70 -1.14 6.09
N ILE A 91 -8.50 -0.06 6.09
CA ILE A 91 -8.09 1.30 6.40
C ILE A 91 -8.83 1.69 7.68
N VAL A 92 -8.09 1.86 8.77
CA VAL A 92 -8.66 1.93 10.12
C VAL A 92 -8.19 3.19 10.84
N SER A 93 -9.11 3.86 11.50
CA SER A 93 -8.81 4.92 12.48
C SER A 93 -9.29 4.50 13.88
N GLY A 94 -9.13 5.38 14.88
CA GLY A 94 -9.71 5.16 16.21
C GLY A 94 -11.24 5.06 16.24
N GLU A 95 -11.91 5.45 15.16
CA GLU A 95 -13.37 5.30 15.00
C GLU A 95 -13.79 3.92 14.47
N GLY A 96 -12.82 3.14 13.94
CA GLY A 96 -13.05 1.81 13.39
C GLY A 96 -12.59 1.66 11.93
N LEU A 97 -13.20 0.71 11.22
CA LEU A 97 -12.97 0.50 9.79
C LEU A 97 -13.62 1.66 9.00
N ILE A 98 -12.76 2.54 8.47
CA ILE A 98 -13.25 3.68 7.66
C ILE A 98 -13.49 3.25 6.22
N ASN A 99 -12.59 2.43 5.67
CA ASN A 99 -12.68 1.91 4.31
C ASN A 99 -11.80 0.66 4.17
N TYR A 100 -11.78 0.03 2.99
CA TYR A 100 -10.84 -1.04 2.65
C TYR A 100 -10.59 -1.11 1.15
N SER A 101 -9.44 -1.64 0.77
CA SER A 101 -9.14 -2.06 -0.60
C SER A 101 -9.12 -3.59 -0.69
N GLU A 102 -9.50 -4.10 -1.85
CA GLU A 102 -9.28 -5.49 -2.22
C GLU A 102 -8.13 -5.56 -3.22
N LYS A 103 -7.34 -6.63 -3.17
CA LYS A 103 -6.35 -6.90 -4.22
C LYS A 103 -7.06 -7.24 -5.52
N ILE A 104 -6.96 -6.34 -6.50
CA ILE A 104 -7.70 -6.45 -7.77
C ILE A 104 -7.18 -7.65 -8.58
N ARG A 105 -5.86 -7.86 -8.56
CA ARG A 105 -5.21 -8.93 -9.34
C ARG A 105 -4.31 -9.79 -8.45
N PRO A 106 -4.81 -10.90 -7.89
CA PRO A 106 -3.96 -11.84 -7.16
C PRO A 106 -2.78 -12.31 -8.01
N SER A 107 -1.62 -12.53 -7.37
CA SER A 107 -0.37 -12.81 -8.07
C SER A 107 -0.38 -14.19 -8.75
N ARG A 108 -0.03 -14.22 -10.03
CA ARG A 108 0.23 -15.47 -10.75
C ARG A 108 1.55 -16.11 -10.32
N ALA A 109 2.56 -15.26 -10.09
CA ALA A 109 3.93 -15.70 -9.81
C ALA A 109 4.08 -16.44 -8.47
N THR A 110 3.15 -16.20 -7.53
CA THR A 110 3.11 -16.88 -6.22
C THR A 110 2.02 -17.96 -6.14
N GLY A 111 1.29 -18.20 -7.24
CA GLY A 111 0.17 -19.15 -7.26
C GLY A 111 -1.09 -18.65 -6.53
N GLU A 112 -1.13 -17.42 -6.07
CA GLU A 112 -2.23 -16.84 -5.30
C GLU A 112 -3.60 -16.97 -6.01
N ARG A 113 -3.60 -16.87 -7.34
CA ARG A 113 -4.83 -17.02 -8.16
C ARG A 113 -5.51 -18.38 -8.08
N ASN A 114 -4.84 -19.37 -7.55
CA ASN A 114 -5.43 -20.71 -7.41
C ASN A 114 -6.43 -20.77 -6.26
N SER A 115 -6.33 -19.85 -5.29
CA SER A 115 -7.13 -19.87 -4.06
C SER A 115 -7.74 -18.52 -3.67
N VAL A 116 -7.28 -17.42 -4.30
CA VAL A 116 -7.74 -16.06 -4.00
C VAL A 116 -8.39 -15.45 -5.23
N SER A 117 -9.61 -14.97 -5.07
CA SER A 117 -10.36 -14.27 -6.11
C SER A 117 -9.83 -12.84 -6.31
N GLY A 118 -9.95 -12.33 -7.53
CA GLY A 118 -9.71 -10.91 -7.79
C GLY A 118 -10.74 -10.04 -7.07
N GLY A 119 -10.27 -8.91 -6.54
CA GLY A 119 -11.10 -7.88 -5.93
C GLY A 119 -11.72 -6.95 -6.95
N GLU A 120 -12.59 -6.05 -6.47
CA GLU A 120 -13.33 -5.10 -7.30
C GLU A 120 -13.28 -3.67 -6.72
N ARG A 121 -12.62 -3.48 -5.56
CA ARG A 121 -12.72 -2.27 -4.78
C ARG A 121 -11.35 -1.70 -4.39
N LEU A 122 -11.19 -0.38 -4.58
CA LEU A 122 -10.10 0.41 -4.01
C LEU A 122 -10.67 1.39 -2.98
N GLY A 123 -10.14 1.36 -1.76
CA GLY A 123 -10.51 2.27 -0.69
C GLY A 123 -9.72 3.56 -0.76
N VAL A 124 -10.43 4.68 -0.60
CA VAL A 124 -9.85 6.02 -0.45
C VAL A 124 -10.46 6.67 0.78
N VAL A 125 -9.66 7.39 1.56
CA VAL A 125 -10.08 8.11 2.75
C VAL A 125 -9.44 9.50 2.79
N ASP A 126 -10.14 10.46 3.39
CA ASP A 126 -9.59 11.77 3.75
C ASP A 126 -9.25 11.72 5.25
N PHE A 127 -7.99 11.99 5.61
CA PHE A 127 -7.49 11.99 6.97
C PHE A 127 -6.42 13.07 7.17
N GLY A 128 -6.57 13.91 8.18
CA GLY A 128 -5.60 14.97 8.50
C GLY A 128 -5.36 15.99 7.36
N GLY A 129 -6.31 16.12 6.43
CA GLY A 129 -6.19 16.98 5.25
C GLY A 129 -5.46 16.34 4.07
N TRP A 130 -5.14 15.06 4.16
CA TRP A 130 -4.55 14.24 3.10
C TRP A 130 -5.52 13.19 2.59
N ARG A 131 -5.52 12.95 1.30
CA ARG A 131 -6.31 11.89 0.67
C ARG A 131 -5.44 10.66 0.40
N ILE A 132 -5.81 9.53 0.99
CA ILE A 132 -4.98 8.32 1.06
C ILE A 132 -5.73 7.16 0.42
N GLY A 133 -5.10 6.49 -0.53
CA GLY A 133 -5.61 5.26 -1.15
C GLY A 133 -4.64 4.11 -1.00
N CYS A 134 -5.14 2.88 -1.19
CA CYS A 134 -4.34 1.67 -1.03
C CYS A 134 -4.48 0.75 -2.25
N VAL A 135 -3.35 0.25 -2.75
CA VAL A 135 -3.23 -0.84 -3.72
C VAL A 135 -2.38 -1.96 -3.14
N VAL A 136 -2.79 -3.21 -3.29
CA VAL A 136 -2.08 -4.33 -2.66
C VAL A 136 -1.06 -4.94 -3.62
N CYS A 137 0.22 -4.86 -3.24
CA CYS A 137 1.35 -5.56 -3.84
C CYS A 137 1.36 -5.46 -5.38
N VAL A 138 1.17 -6.58 -6.08
CA VAL A 138 1.24 -6.70 -7.55
C VAL A 138 0.26 -5.79 -8.30
N ASP A 139 -0.77 -5.26 -7.66
CA ASP A 139 -1.68 -4.29 -8.27
C ASP A 139 -0.94 -3.03 -8.72
N ALA A 140 0.17 -2.68 -8.07
CA ALA A 140 1.04 -1.57 -8.50
C ALA A 140 1.68 -1.79 -9.88
N MET A 141 1.78 -3.04 -10.37
CA MET A 141 2.27 -3.34 -11.72
C MET A 141 1.32 -2.86 -12.82
N TYR A 142 0.05 -2.68 -12.49
CA TYR A 142 -0.98 -2.23 -13.41
C TYR A 142 -1.16 -0.72 -13.28
N PRO A 143 -0.66 0.09 -14.24
CA PRO A 143 -0.79 1.55 -14.16
C PRO A 143 -2.24 2.01 -14.07
N GLU A 144 -3.17 1.26 -14.65
CA GLU A 144 -4.61 1.53 -14.61
C GLU A 144 -5.15 1.51 -13.18
N ILE A 145 -4.66 0.59 -12.32
CA ILE A 145 -5.13 0.45 -10.94
C ILE A 145 -4.65 1.63 -10.09
N THR A 146 -3.36 1.98 -10.17
CA THR A 146 -2.84 3.16 -9.45
C THR A 146 -3.41 4.46 -10.01
N ARG A 147 -3.65 4.52 -11.31
CA ARG A 147 -4.28 5.67 -11.98
C ARG A 147 -5.72 5.89 -11.51
N ALA A 148 -6.47 4.82 -11.23
CA ALA A 148 -7.82 4.93 -10.67
C ALA A 148 -7.83 5.67 -9.32
N LEU A 149 -6.79 5.52 -8.49
CA LEU A 149 -6.63 6.33 -7.29
C LEU A 149 -6.28 7.80 -7.62
N ALA A 150 -5.34 8.00 -8.54
CA ALA A 150 -4.84 9.32 -8.89
C ALA A 150 -5.93 10.25 -9.44
N VAL A 151 -6.84 9.74 -10.31
CA VAL A 151 -7.97 10.53 -10.83
C VAL A 151 -9.01 10.87 -9.75
N ASN A 152 -8.90 10.27 -8.59
CA ASN A 152 -9.65 10.64 -7.38
C ASN A 152 -8.86 11.57 -6.45
N ASN A 153 -7.81 12.22 -6.97
CA ASN A 153 -6.94 13.17 -6.27
C ASN A 153 -6.25 12.61 -5.01
N VAL A 154 -5.86 11.34 -5.05
CA VAL A 154 -5.12 10.72 -3.94
C VAL A 154 -3.74 11.36 -3.82
N ASP A 155 -3.35 11.74 -2.60
CA ASP A 155 -2.07 12.35 -2.25
C ASP A 155 -1.03 11.28 -1.88
N ILE A 156 -1.49 10.17 -1.30
CA ILE A 156 -0.66 9.04 -0.90
C ILE A 156 -1.26 7.74 -1.46
N ILE A 157 -0.47 7.00 -2.23
CA ILE A 157 -0.75 5.64 -2.67
C ILE A 157 0.02 4.70 -1.74
N ALA A 158 -0.66 4.09 -0.78
CA ALA A 158 -0.07 3.06 0.07
C ALA A 158 -0.01 1.72 -0.68
N ASN A 159 1.12 1.01 -0.56
CA ASN A 159 1.35 -0.28 -1.20
C ASN A 159 1.88 -1.32 -0.20
N PRO A 160 1.02 -1.96 0.59
CA PRO A 160 1.35 -3.18 1.31
C PRO A 160 1.88 -4.25 0.37
N SER A 161 3.09 -4.76 0.60
CA SER A 161 3.77 -5.64 -0.35
C SER A 161 4.54 -6.78 0.32
N SER A 162 4.75 -7.83 -0.47
CA SER A 162 5.62 -8.96 -0.17
C SER A 162 6.42 -9.28 -1.44
N ILE A 163 7.70 -8.88 -1.46
CA ILE A 163 8.52 -8.89 -2.68
C ILE A 163 9.78 -9.72 -2.44
N SER A 164 10.07 -10.66 -3.35
CA SER A 164 11.31 -11.43 -3.29
C SER A 164 12.53 -10.54 -3.55
N VAL A 165 13.64 -10.86 -2.90
CA VAL A 165 14.86 -10.02 -2.88
C VAL A 165 15.38 -9.69 -4.28
N ASP A 166 15.26 -10.61 -5.23
CA ASP A 166 15.67 -10.44 -6.63
C ASP A 166 14.82 -9.42 -7.40
N ARG A 167 13.68 -8.98 -6.84
CA ARG A 167 12.75 -8.03 -7.45
C ARG A 167 12.69 -6.68 -6.74
N VAL A 168 13.38 -6.49 -5.63
CA VAL A 168 13.30 -5.25 -4.84
C VAL A 168 13.72 -4.02 -5.63
N SER A 169 14.81 -4.10 -6.42
CA SER A 169 15.26 -2.97 -7.24
C SER A 169 14.22 -2.57 -8.29
N LEU A 170 13.60 -3.56 -8.96
CA LEU A 170 12.52 -3.32 -9.90
C LEU A 170 11.31 -2.70 -9.21
N TRP A 171 10.96 -3.20 -8.00
CA TRP A 171 9.82 -2.69 -7.24
C TRP A 171 10.00 -1.23 -6.81
N ARG A 172 11.21 -0.87 -6.39
CA ARG A 172 11.58 0.51 -6.10
C ARG A 172 11.45 1.40 -7.33
N SER A 173 12.00 0.99 -8.47
CA SER A 173 11.86 1.73 -9.73
C SER A 173 10.39 1.90 -10.14
N LEU A 174 9.59 0.83 -10.01
CA LEU A 174 8.16 0.87 -10.28
C LEU A 174 7.45 1.90 -9.40
N GLY A 175 7.67 1.85 -8.08
CA GLY A 175 7.04 2.77 -7.13
C GLY A 175 7.43 4.22 -7.38
N LEU A 176 8.69 4.48 -7.78
CA LEU A 176 9.14 5.79 -8.18
C LEU A 176 8.36 6.32 -9.40
N VAL A 177 8.17 5.48 -10.43
CA VAL A 177 7.37 5.83 -11.61
C VAL A 177 5.90 6.05 -11.22
N ARG A 178 5.33 5.19 -10.36
CA ARG A 178 3.94 5.34 -9.89
C ARG A 178 3.74 6.64 -9.12
N ALA A 179 4.69 7.06 -8.30
CA ALA A 179 4.63 8.35 -7.62
C ALA A 179 4.65 9.50 -8.61
N PHE A 180 5.62 9.49 -9.52
CA PHE A 180 5.86 10.57 -10.48
C PHE A 180 4.70 10.76 -11.47
N GLU A 181 4.24 9.70 -12.13
CA GLU A 181 3.18 9.78 -13.15
C GLU A 181 1.80 10.11 -12.57
N ASN A 182 1.60 9.87 -11.27
CA ASN A 182 0.35 10.10 -10.57
C ASN A 182 0.37 11.36 -9.70
N SER A 183 1.49 12.07 -9.65
CA SER A 183 1.69 13.27 -8.82
C SER A 183 1.24 13.06 -7.37
N ALA A 184 1.62 11.90 -6.79
CA ALA A 184 1.29 11.46 -5.45
C ALA A 184 2.50 10.77 -4.81
N TYR A 185 2.59 10.76 -3.48
CA TYR A 185 3.57 9.89 -2.81
C TYR A 185 3.21 8.42 -3.00
N PHE A 186 4.23 7.57 -3.15
CA PHE A 186 4.07 6.11 -3.16
C PHE A 186 4.77 5.53 -1.94
N VAL A 187 4.01 4.91 -1.03
CA VAL A 187 4.48 4.38 0.25
C VAL A 187 4.43 2.86 0.22
N ALA A 188 5.56 2.21 -0.02
CA ALA A 188 5.68 0.76 -0.06
C ALA A 188 6.15 0.21 1.29
N SER A 189 5.28 -0.53 1.96
CA SER A 189 5.57 -1.31 3.17
C SER A 189 5.78 -2.77 2.78
N MET A 190 6.98 -3.30 3.02
CA MET A 190 7.38 -4.64 2.57
C MET A 190 7.67 -5.57 3.74
N GLY A 191 7.12 -6.79 3.65
CA GLY A 191 7.44 -7.86 4.59
C GLY A 191 8.91 -8.28 4.51
N THR A 192 9.47 -8.82 5.61
CA THR A 192 10.86 -9.29 5.70
C THR A 192 10.97 -10.60 6.48
N GLY A 193 12.12 -11.28 6.38
CA GLY A 193 12.48 -12.40 7.25
C GLY A 193 11.75 -13.73 6.99
N TYR A 194 11.25 -13.97 5.77
CA TYR A 194 10.62 -15.23 5.40
C TYR A 194 10.92 -15.61 3.95
N LYS A 195 10.45 -16.81 3.55
CA LYS A 195 10.59 -17.31 2.18
C LYS A 195 9.22 -17.65 1.59
N TYR A 196 9.11 -17.51 0.28
CA TYR A 196 8.02 -18.10 -0.48
C TYR A 196 8.15 -19.64 -0.52
N PRO A 197 7.06 -20.38 -0.83
CA PRO A 197 7.14 -21.86 -0.94
C PRO A 197 8.15 -22.37 -1.96
N ASP A 198 8.48 -21.58 -2.96
CA ASP A 198 9.50 -21.88 -3.99
C ASP A 198 10.95 -21.54 -3.56
N GLY A 199 11.16 -21.13 -2.30
CA GLY A 199 12.47 -20.84 -1.72
C GLY A 199 12.95 -19.39 -1.90
N ARG A 200 12.28 -18.54 -2.69
CA ARG A 200 12.66 -17.13 -2.86
C ARG A 200 12.56 -16.39 -1.53
N GLU A 201 13.60 -15.67 -1.17
CA GLU A 201 13.68 -14.91 0.07
C GLU A 201 12.92 -13.59 -0.03
N VAL A 202 12.26 -13.21 1.07
CA VAL A 202 11.61 -11.92 1.27
C VAL A 202 12.34 -11.20 2.39
N LEU A 203 13.11 -10.18 2.04
CA LEU A 203 14.02 -9.47 2.94
C LEU A 203 13.67 -7.99 3.12
N GLY A 204 12.46 -7.56 2.76
CA GLY A 204 12.05 -6.18 2.89
C GLY A 204 12.54 -5.31 1.71
N GLY A 205 12.97 -4.11 2.03
CA GLY A 205 13.36 -3.10 1.04
C GLY A 205 12.30 -2.01 0.88
N SER A 206 11.49 -1.79 1.91
CA SER A 206 10.46 -0.73 2.01
C SER A 206 11.01 0.63 1.60
N PHE A 207 10.17 1.48 1.06
CA PHE A 207 10.56 2.81 0.60
C PHE A 207 9.35 3.76 0.51
N VAL A 208 9.68 5.05 0.44
CA VAL A 208 8.73 6.10 0.08
C VAL A 208 9.32 6.89 -1.08
N ALA A 209 8.56 7.01 -2.15
CA ALA A 209 8.89 7.81 -3.32
C ALA A 209 8.04 9.09 -3.36
N SER A 210 8.68 10.23 -3.67
CA SER A 210 8.03 11.52 -3.81
C SER A 210 7.35 11.68 -5.17
N PRO A 211 6.33 12.55 -5.28
CA PRO A 211 5.72 12.88 -6.57
C PRO A 211 6.70 13.53 -7.56
N ASN A 212 7.88 13.96 -7.11
CA ASN A 212 8.89 14.61 -7.95
C ASN A 212 10.01 13.68 -8.44
N GLY A 213 9.95 12.38 -8.11
CA GLY A 213 10.82 11.37 -8.66
C GLY A 213 12.02 11.03 -7.78
N ASP A 214 11.96 11.34 -6.48
CA ASP A 214 13.01 11.05 -5.52
C ASP A 214 12.55 10.02 -4.47
N TYR A 215 13.50 9.31 -3.87
CA TYR A 215 13.22 8.53 -2.67
C TYR A 215 13.41 9.40 -1.44
N VAL A 216 12.35 9.58 -0.65
CA VAL A 216 12.40 10.28 0.64
C VAL A 216 12.68 9.33 1.81
N LEU A 217 12.49 8.04 1.59
CA LEU A 217 12.88 6.95 2.50
C LEU A 217 13.26 5.71 1.70
N THR A 218 14.34 5.04 2.11
CA THR A 218 14.67 3.68 1.69
C THR A 218 15.12 2.86 2.90
N VAL A 219 14.58 1.67 3.07
CA VAL A 219 14.91 0.76 4.18
C VAL A 219 15.83 -0.34 3.66
N ASN A 220 16.87 -0.67 4.43
CA ASN A 220 17.79 -1.76 4.10
C ASN A 220 17.09 -3.12 4.17
N LEU A 221 17.59 -4.06 3.35
CA LEU A 221 17.15 -5.46 3.39
C LEU A 221 17.49 -6.11 4.73
N GLY A 222 16.62 -7.02 5.17
CA GLY A 222 16.83 -7.81 6.39
C GLY A 222 16.65 -7.05 7.71
N VAL A 223 16.34 -5.76 7.67
CA VAL A 223 16.11 -4.96 8.88
C VAL A 223 14.62 -5.00 9.23
N GLU A 224 14.29 -5.27 10.49
CA GLU A 224 12.91 -5.23 11.00
C GLU A 224 12.67 -3.97 11.82
N GLY A 225 11.54 -3.29 11.65
CA GLY A 225 11.20 -2.10 12.44
C GLY A 225 10.12 -1.22 11.81
N LEU A 226 9.91 -0.07 12.48
CA LEU A 226 9.09 1.04 12.00
C LEU A 226 10.03 2.18 11.58
N PHE A 227 9.83 2.67 10.36
CA PHE A 227 10.69 3.68 9.75
C PHE A 227 9.86 4.91 9.44
N ASN A 228 10.25 6.04 10.05
CA ASN A 228 9.47 7.26 10.01
C ASN A 228 10.02 8.22 8.95
N VAL A 229 9.12 8.89 8.26
CA VAL A 229 9.41 9.95 7.30
C VAL A 229 8.33 11.01 7.41
N THR A 230 8.71 12.24 7.12
CA THR A 230 7.79 13.38 7.06
C THR A 230 7.56 13.73 5.60
N LEU A 231 6.29 13.82 5.20
CA LEU A 231 5.87 14.22 3.86
C LEU A 231 5.42 15.69 3.88
N ASP A 232 5.65 16.39 2.77
CA ASP A 232 5.23 17.78 2.59
C ASP A 232 4.21 17.86 1.44
N HIS A 233 3.03 18.43 1.69
CA HIS A 233 2.00 18.58 0.67
C HIS A 233 2.42 19.54 -0.45
N TYR A 234 3.36 20.44 -0.19
CA TYR A 234 3.94 21.32 -1.21
C TYR A 234 4.52 20.54 -2.40
N GLU A 235 5.13 19.39 -2.16
CA GLU A 235 5.68 18.53 -3.22
C GLU A 235 4.60 18.02 -4.19
N ILE A 236 3.39 17.74 -3.66
CA ILE A 236 2.24 17.32 -4.46
C ILE A 236 1.72 18.50 -5.29
N ASP A 237 1.51 19.64 -4.66
CA ASP A 237 1.02 20.86 -5.32
C ASP A 237 1.97 21.30 -6.43
N TYR A 238 3.28 21.27 -6.15
CA TYR A 238 4.32 21.54 -7.13
C TYR A 238 4.26 20.57 -8.31
N ALA A 239 4.17 19.27 -8.04
CA ALA A 239 4.09 18.24 -9.06
C ALA A 239 2.86 18.40 -9.96
N ARG A 240 1.68 18.62 -9.37
CA ARG A 240 0.41 18.79 -10.07
C ARG A 240 0.42 20.05 -10.93
N THR A 241 0.83 21.18 -10.36
CA THR A 241 0.87 22.48 -11.07
C THR A 241 1.89 22.46 -12.21
N ARG A 242 3.08 21.87 -12.00
CA ARG A 242 4.16 21.88 -12.98
C ARG A 242 3.89 21.01 -14.18
N ARG A 243 3.27 19.82 -13.99
CA ARG A 243 3.18 18.80 -15.05
C ARG A 243 1.79 18.63 -15.68
N GLY A 244 0.73 18.90 -14.94
CA GLY A 244 -0.63 18.80 -15.47
C GLY A 244 -1.07 17.41 -15.95
N TYR A 245 -0.34 16.31 -15.63
CA TYR A 245 -0.60 14.97 -16.16
C TYR A 245 -2.02 14.46 -15.85
N LEU A 246 -2.53 14.77 -14.66
CA LEU A 246 -3.88 14.37 -14.28
C LEU A 246 -4.93 15.19 -15.02
N ASP A 247 -4.68 16.48 -15.26
CA ASP A 247 -5.58 17.37 -16.02
C ASP A 247 -5.71 16.91 -17.46
N ASP A 248 -4.57 16.57 -18.11
CA ASP A 248 -4.54 16.02 -19.46
C ASP A 248 -5.34 14.72 -19.56
N LEU A 249 -5.20 13.85 -18.57
CA LEU A 249 -5.94 12.59 -18.50
C LEU A 249 -7.44 12.81 -18.31
N MET A 250 -7.82 13.71 -17.40
CA MET A 250 -9.22 14.00 -17.08
C MET A 250 -9.93 14.75 -18.20
N SER A 251 -9.22 15.58 -18.95
CA SER A 251 -9.75 16.27 -20.15
C SER A 251 -10.15 15.30 -21.26
N GLY A 252 -9.69 14.05 -21.20
CA GLY A 252 -9.94 13.03 -22.22
C GLY A 252 -9.07 13.17 -23.47
N SER A 253 -8.13 14.12 -23.52
CA SER A 253 -7.24 14.36 -24.66
C SER A 253 -6.43 13.14 -25.06
N ILE A 254 -6.07 12.29 -24.10
CA ILE A 254 -5.28 11.07 -24.32
C ILE A 254 -6.15 9.90 -24.84
N ARG A 255 -7.47 9.94 -24.65
CA ARG A 255 -8.39 8.84 -25.06
C ARG A 255 -8.53 8.70 -26.56
N SER A 256 -8.12 9.68 -27.33
CA SER A 256 -8.21 9.70 -28.81
C SER A 256 -6.95 9.21 -29.52
N VAL A 257 -5.97 8.66 -28.80
CA VAL A 257 -4.74 8.14 -29.42
C VAL A 257 -5.06 6.94 -30.31
N LYS A 258 -4.77 7.07 -31.61
CA LYS A 258 -4.97 6.02 -32.62
C LYS A 258 -3.70 5.20 -32.80
N VAL A 259 -3.76 3.91 -32.52
CA VAL A 259 -2.68 2.97 -32.86
C VAL A 259 -2.90 2.43 -34.27
N VAL A 260 -1.93 2.62 -35.16
CA VAL A 260 -1.96 2.10 -36.53
C VAL A 260 -0.91 1.01 -36.68
N VAL A 261 -1.35 -0.22 -36.98
CA VAL A 261 -0.47 -1.36 -37.26
C VAL A 261 -0.30 -1.53 -38.76
N ALA A 262 0.92 -1.26 -39.27
CA ALA A 262 1.27 -1.58 -40.67
C ALA A 262 1.88 -2.99 -40.71
N LYS A 263 1.43 -3.82 -41.65
CA LYS A 263 2.07 -5.11 -41.97
C LYS A 263 2.94 -4.89 -43.21
N SER A 264 4.28 -5.07 -43.05
CA SER A 264 5.17 -5.28 -44.19
C SER A 264 4.96 -6.70 -44.76
N ARG A 265 4.94 -6.85 -46.09
CA ARG A 265 4.94 -8.16 -46.74
C ARG A 265 6.30 -8.79 -46.67
#